data_ea45f8a81ff1ba29c2b24b708956e7c7
#
_entry.id   ea45f8a81ff1ba29c2b24b708956e7c7
#
_cell.length_a   1.000
_cell.length_b   1.000
_cell.length_c   1.000
_cell.angle_alpha   90.00
_cell.angle_beta   90.00
_cell.angle_gamma   90.00
#
_symmetry.space_group_name_H-M   'P 1'
#
loop_
_entity.id
_entity.type
_entity.pdbx_description
1 polymer ?
#
loop_
_entity_poly.entity_id
_entity_poly.type
_entity_poly.pdbx_seq_one_letter_code
_entity_poly.pdbx_strand_id
1 'polypeptide(L)'
;MAAGGAGGGGGRYRPARAAMEGSGPRVVAVGAGLAGLGAAQRLRGHGSLRLLEAAARVGGRVSSGLAEMGAHWIHGPSPGNPVFRLASQYGLLGPEAAREENQRVEGGGHPPLPSVTYGSSGKVLNAQAVREARDLFYALLASTRAFQGSKEPPWPSVGQYVRAEIARTVPTMAGGQEDARRLQLAVLAACLKLECCISGTHSMDLVGLEPFGEYVSLPGLDCTFPGGYSSLAERLLSDLPEGTVLLNKAVRTIHWQGSFREEGDGGGRVFPVRVECEDGDVFLADHVIVTVPLGFLKERHQEFFQPPLPERKAQAIRNLGFGTNNKIFLEFEQPFWEPEQQLLEVVWEDESPLEEPDADLEANWFKKLIGFVVLQPPEQHGHVLCGFIAGKESEHMETLSDAEVLSAMTHVLRTMTGNPDLPAPRSVLRSRWHSAPYTRGSYSYVAVGSSGDDIDVLAQPLHTAVGTAQGGGTADPLRGSPPQAPALIPRLSQPLQLLFAGEATHRTFYSTTHGALLSGWREAERLNQLFQAPVPAPQS
;
A
#
# COMPACT_ATOMS: atom_id res chain seq x y z
N MET A 1 -13.80 7.21 66.59
CA MET A 1 -12.47 7.45 67.13
C MET A 1 -11.42 6.83 66.25
N ALA A 2 -10.41 7.61 66.02
CA ALA A 2 -9.14 7.31 65.41
C ALA A 2 -9.08 7.20 63.88
N ALA A 3 -8.63 8.30 63.30
CA ALA A 3 -8.07 8.48 61.96
C ALA A 3 -6.71 7.78 61.86
N GLY A 4 -6.47 7.16 60.70
CA GLY A 4 -5.14 6.68 60.29
C GLY A 4 -4.92 7.09 58.84
N GLY A 5 -4.13 8.17 58.64
CA GLY A 5 -3.71 8.61 57.33
C GLY A 5 -2.68 7.66 56.73
N ALA A 6 -2.82 7.33 55.46
CA ALA A 6 -1.79 6.69 54.66
C ALA A 6 -1.39 7.63 53.53
N GLY A 7 -0.15 8.07 53.58
CA GLY A 7 0.46 8.97 52.61
C GLY A 7 0.56 8.34 51.22
N GLY A 8 0.09 9.11 50.25
CA GLY A 8 0.26 8.79 48.84
C GLY A 8 1.71 9.00 48.38
N GLY A 9 2.43 7.92 48.16
CA GLY A 9 3.69 7.90 47.43
C GLY A 9 3.38 7.95 45.95
N GLY A 10 3.43 9.14 45.32
CA GLY A 10 3.44 9.31 43.90
C GLY A 10 4.74 8.79 43.32
N GLY A 11 4.76 7.51 42.99
CA GLY A 11 5.85 6.93 42.18
C GLY A 11 5.83 7.56 40.79
N ARG A 12 6.78 8.46 40.53
CA ARG A 12 7.06 8.94 39.16
C ARG A 12 7.45 7.72 38.33
N TYR A 13 6.55 7.34 37.43
CA TYR A 13 6.82 6.33 36.43
C TYR A 13 7.99 6.86 35.58
N ARG A 14 9.22 6.31 35.80
CA ARG A 14 10.32 6.49 34.88
C ARG A 14 10.07 5.57 33.70
N PRO A 15 9.92 6.09 32.46
CA PRO A 15 9.80 5.22 31.29
C PRO A 15 11.05 4.33 31.23
N ALA A 16 10.83 3.03 31.00
CA ALA A 16 11.90 2.07 30.83
C ALA A 16 12.68 2.44 29.56
N ARG A 17 13.87 3.00 29.72
CA ARG A 17 14.82 3.20 28.63
C ARG A 17 15.25 1.82 28.14
N ALA A 18 14.75 1.39 26.99
CA ALA A 18 15.30 0.24 26.29
C ALA A 18 16.68 0.64 25.72
N ALA A 19 17.73 0.39 26.50
CA ALA A 19 19.10 0.61 26.05
C ALA A 19 19.36 -0.25 24.82
N MET A 20 19.79 0.38 23.73
CA MET A 20 20.29 -0.31 22.54
C MET A 20 21.76 -0.65 22.79
N GLU A 21 22.05 -1.90 23.16
CA GLU A 21 23.40 -2.35 23.46
C GLU A 21 24.18 -2.67 22.17
N GLY A 22 25.45 -2.24 22.07
CA GLY A 22 26.36 -2.56 20.98
C GLY A 22 27.24 -1.37 20.56
N SER A 23 28.49 -1.64 20.16
CA SER A 23 29.43 -0.64 19.66
C SER A 23 29.23 -0.25 18.20
N GLY A 24 28.35 -0.97 17.47
CA GLY A 24 28.05 -0.75 16.06
C GLY A 24 27.05 0.39 15.81
N PRO A 25 26.71 0.64 14.51
CA PRO A 25 25.71 1.63 14.16
C PRO A 25 24.33 1.22 14.70
N ARG A 26 23.59 2.23 15.19
CA ARG A 26 22.20 2.06 15.64
C ARG A 26 21.23 2.39 14.52
N VAL A 27 20.37 1.43 14.21
CA VAL A 27 19.32 1.59 13.20
C VAL A 27 17.96 1.47 13.86
N VAL A 28 17.09 2.45 13.59
CA VAL A 28 15.67 2.38 13.95
C VAL A 28 14.87 2.28 12.67
N ALA A 29 14.01 1.28 12.56
CA ALA A 29 12.99 1.22 11.50
C ALA A 29 11.62 1.57 12.09
N VAL A 30 10.86 2.40 11.37
CA VAL A 30 9.52 2.87 11.79
C VAL A 30 8.47 2.21 10.92
N GLY A 31 7.71 1.29 11.52
CA GLY A 31 6.70 0.45 10.90
C GLY A 31 7.15 -1.00 10.69
N ALA A 32 6.39 -1.97 11.20
CA ALA A 32 6.61 -3.41 11.05
C ALA A 32 5.70 -4.05 9.98
N GLY A 33 5.46 -3.34 8.88
CA GLY A 33 4.94 -3.92 7.64
C GLY A 33 6.01 -4.73 6.92
N LEU A 34 5.69 -5.29 5.74
CA LEU A 34 6.65 -6.12 4.98
C LEU A 34 7.94 -5.37 4.62
N ALA A 35 7.89 -4.05 4.40
CA ALA A 35 9.10 -3.25 4.14
C ALA A 35 10.02 -3.20 5.37
N GLY A 36 9.47 -2.90 6.55
CA GLY A 36 10.24 -2.84 7.79
C GLY A 36 10.77 -4.21 8.23
N LEU A 37 9.93 -5.24 8.18
CA LEU A 37 10.34 -6.62 8.48
C LEU A 37 11.40 -7.12 7.50
N GLY A 38 11.25 -6.84 6.19
CA GLY A 38 12.23 -7.18 5.18
C GLY A 38 13.58 -6.48 5.39
N ALA A 39 13.56 -5.18 5.76
CA ALA A 39 14.77 -4.45 6.11
C ALA A 39 15.43 -5.05 7.35
N ALA A 40 14.66 -5.33 8.40
CA ALA A 40 15.17 -5.93 9.64
C ALA A 40 15.79 -7.31 9.40
N GLN A 41 15.17 -8.16 8.58
CA GLN A 41 15.71 -9.46 8.20
C GLN A 41 17.12 -9.35 7.60
N ARG A 42 17.34 -8.36 6.73
CA ARG A 42 18.64 -8.14 6.06
C ARG A 42 19.68 -7.47 6.95
N LEU A 43 19.26 -6.77 8.01
CA LEU A 43 20.12 -6.05 8.94
C LEU A 43 20.42 -6.83 10.23
N ARG A 44 19.84 -8.01 10.44
CA ARG A 44 19.90 -8.76 11.70
C ARG A 44 21.32 -9.10 12.20
N GLY A 45 22.34 -8.99 11.36
CA GLY A 45 23.75 -9.25 11.73
C GLY A 45 24.58 -7.99 11.98
N HIS A 46 24.01 -6.78 11.84
CA HIS A 46 24.75 -5.53 11.89
C HIS A 46 24.22 -4.59 12.98
N GLY A 47 25.05 -4.34 14.00
CA GLY A 47 24.78 -3.32 15.00
C GLY A 47 23.53 -3.55 15.85
N SER A 48 23.00 -2.47 16.39
CA SER A 48 21.79 -2.45 17.19
C SER A 48 20.60 -2.01 16.34
N LEU A 49 19.62 -2.89 16.20
CA LEU A 49 18.38 -2.67 15.41
C LEU A 49 17.16 -2.64 16.32
N ARG A 50 16.28 -1.65 16.14
CA ARG A 50 14.92 -1.63 16.70
C ARG A 50 13.92 -1.33 15.58
N LEU A 51 12.81 -2.05 15.63
CA LEU A 51 11.67 -1.87 14.73
C LEU A 51 10.47 -1.43 15.56
N LEU A 52 9.99 -0.21 15.35
CA LEU A 52 8.90 0.40 16.11
C LEU A 52 7.60 0.27 15.34
N GLU A 53 6.62 -0.41 15.92
CA GLU A 53 5.30 -0.64 15.33
C GLU A 53 4.21 0.03 16.17
N ALA A 54 3.42 0.86 15.53
CA ALA A 54 2.34 1.60 16.19
C ALA A 54 1.21 0.70 16.69
N ALA A 55 0.92 -0.37 15.95
CA ALA A 55 -0.14 -1.32 16.29
C ALA A 55 0.33 -2.41 17.28
N ALA A 56 -0.64 -3.17 17.80
CA ALA A 56 -0.38 -4.35 18.65
C ALA A 56 0.01 -5.60 17.85
N ARG A 57 0.23 -5.49 16.53
CA ARG A 57 0.59 -6.58 15.61
C ARG A 57 1.53 -6.11 14.52
N VAL A 58 2.31 -7.03 13.98
CA VAL A 58 3.12 -6.81 12.77
C VAL A 58 2.29 -6.99 11.49
N GLY A 59 2.88 -6.70 10.34
CA GLY A 59 2.29 -6.92 9.02
C GLY A 59 1.71 -5.66 8.35
N GLY A 60 1.34 -4.64 9.15
CA GLY A 60 0.76 -3.41 8.60
C GLY A 60 -0.52 -3.68 7.81
N ARG A 61 -0.51 -3.41 6.49
CA ARG A 61 -1.63 -3.67 5.55
C ARG A 61 -1.77 -5.14 5.12
N VAL A 62 -0.93 -6.03 5.59
CA VAL A 62 -1.14 -7.48 5.62
C VAL A 62 -1.78 -7.82 6.95
N SER A 63 -3.02 -8.28 6.95
CA SER A 63 -3.82 -8.50 8.15
C SER A 63 -4.80 -9.64 7.93
N SER A 64 -4.44 -10.81 8.44
CA SER A 64 -5.29 -11.99 8.49
C SER A 64 -5.85 -12.14 9.91
N GLY A 65 -7.03 -12.67 10.02
CA GLY A 65 -7.71 -12.95 11.28
C GLY A 65 -8.85 -13.90 10.99
N LEU A 66 -10.08 -13.49 11.29
CA LEU A 66 -11.28 -14.21 10.82
C LEU A 66 -11.38 -14.21 9.29
N ALA A 67 -10.78 -13.20 8.63
CA ALA A 67 -10.69 -13.07 7.19
C ALA A 67 -9.45 -12.23 6.79
N GLU A 68 -9.08 -12.26 5.50
CA GLU A 68 -8.02 -11.43 4.94
C GLU A 68 -8.46 -9.98 4.79
N MET A 69 -8.29 -9.18 5.83
CA MET A 69 -8.72 -7.77 5.87
C MET A 69 -7.88 -6.88 4.96
N GLY A 70 -6.61 -7.24 4.72
CA GLY A 70 -5.65 -6.54 3.88
C GLY A 70 -5.34 -7.30 2.58
N ALA A 71 -4.05 -7.39 2.24
CA ALA A 71 -3.58 -8.16 1.11
C ALA A 71 -4.07 -9.61 1.18
N HIS A 72 -4.46 -10.17 0.05
CA HIS A 72 -5.07 -11.50 -0.03
C HIS A 72 -4.27 -12.44 -0.93
N TRP A 73 -3.81 -11.94 -2.07
CA TRP A 73 -3.13 -12.71 -3.09
C TRP A 73 -1.66 -12.34 -3.24
N ILE A 74 -0.84 -13.31 -3.60
CA ILE A 74 0.47 -13.07 -4.18
C ILE A 74 0.23 -12.86 -5.68
N HIS A 75 0.41 -11.63 -6.14
CA HIS A 75 0.28 -11.28 -7.55
C HIS A 75 1.54 -11.66 -8.32
N GLY A 76 1.38 -12.44 -9.39
CA GLY A 76 2.48 -12.93 -10.19
C GLY A 76 3.44 -13.84 -9.41
N PRO A 77 2.98 -14.98 -8.87
CA PRO A 77 3.78 -15.94 -8.10
C PRO A 77 4.75 -16.70 -9.01
N SER A 78 5.92 -16.12 -9.21
CA SER A 78 6.99 -16.64 -10.05
C SER A 78 8.34 -16.49 -9.34
N PRO A 79 9.43 -17.11 -9.86
CA PRO A 79 10.76 -16.94 -9.30
C PRO A 79 11.24 -15.48 -9.22
N GLY A 80 10.67 -14.57 -10.03
CA GLY A 80 10.92 -13.13 -9.96
C GLY A 80 10.28 -12.44 -8.76
N ASN A 81 9.25 -13.04 -8.16
CA ASN A 81 8.54 -12.46 -7.02
C ASN A 81 9.20 -12.83 -5.69
N PRO A 82 9.77 -11.88 -4.93
CA PRO A 82 10.45 -12.18 -3.66
C PRO A 82 9.49 -12.68 -2.56
N VAL A 83 8.24 -12.23 -2.55
CA VAL A 83 7.22 -12.72 -1.60
C VAL A 83 6.94 -14.19 -1.86
N PHE A 84 6.74 -14.57 -3.14
CA PHE A 84 6.56 -15.96 -3.53
C PHE A 84 7.75 -16.83 -3.14
N ARG A 85 8.99 -16.36 -3.39
CA ARG A 85 10.19 -17.11 -3.00
C ARG A 85 10.28 -17.34 -1.50
N LEU A 86 10.04 -16.29 -0.68
CA LEU A 86 10.05 -16.44 0.78
C LEU A 86 8.94 -17.36 1.27
N ALA A 87 7.72 -17.20 0.74
CA ALA A 87 6.60 -18.06 1.09
C ALA A 87 6.88 -19.53 0.76
N SER A 88 7.50 -19.81 -0.39
CA SER A 88 7.96 -21.14 -0.78
C SER A 88 9.03 -21.68 0.18
N GLN A 89 10.06 -20.89 0.49
CA GLN A 89 11.14 -21.26 1.42
C GLN A 89 10.63 -21.57 2.82
N TYR A 90 9.61 -20.85 3.28
CA TYR A 90 8.99 -21.09 4.59
C TYR A 90 7.91 -22.17 4.60
N GLY A 91 7.59 -22.76 3.44
CA GLY A 91 6.56 -23.78 3.33
C GLY A 91 5.14 -23.25 3.59
N LEU A 92 4.87 -22.00 3.23
CA LEU A 92 3.59 -21.33 3.48
C LEU A 92 2.59 -21.46 2.32
N LEU A 93 3.00 -22.05 1.20
CA LEU A 93 2.20 -22.14 -0.02
C LEU A 93 1.46 -23.47 -0.14
N GLY A 94 0.27 -23.43 -0.74
CA GLY A 94 -0.45 -24.63 -1.15
C GLY A 94 0.19 -25.31 -2.37
N PRO A 95 -0.16 -26.59 -2.63
CA PRO A 95 0.44 -27.38 -3.71
C PRO A 95 0.20 -26.80 -5.11
N GLU A 96 -0.90 -26.09 -5.32
CA GLU A 96 -1.22 -25.47 -6.62
C GLU A 96 -0.28 -24.32 -6.97
N ALA A 97 0.13 -23.54 -5.99
CA ALA A 97 1.08 -22.45 -6.18
C ALA A 97 2.47 -22.95 -6.60
N ALA A 98 2.81 -24.19 -6.24
CA ALA A 98 4.08 -24.83 -6.58
C ALA A 98 4.14 -25.37 -8.02
N ARG A 99 3.02 -25.44 -8.74
CA ARG A 99 2.98 -25.94 -10.12
C ARG A 99 3.68 -24.97 -11.07
N GLU A 100 4.67 -25.46 -11.81
CA GLU A 100 5.45 -24.64 -12.74
C GLU A 100 4.58 -24.03 -13.87
N GLU A 101 3.56 -24.76 -14.33
CA GLU A 101 2.62 -24.26 -15.33
C GLU A 101 1.91 -23.00 -14.88
N ASN A 102 1.50 -22.92 -13.60
CA ASN A 102 0.85 -21.74 -13.04
C ASN A 102 1.82 -20.56 -12.93
N GLN A 103 3.10 -20.81 -12.64
CA GLN A 103 4.14 -19.79 -12.49
C GLN A 103 4.59 -19.19 -13.83
N ARG A 104 4.34 -19.85 -14.94
CA ARG A 104 4.77 -19.44 -16.29
C ARG A 104 3.71 -18.69 -17.10
N VAL A 105 2.50 -18.51 -16.54
CA VAL A 105 1.44 -17.77 -17.24
C VAL A 105 1.88 -16.32 -17.46
N GLU A 106 2.08 -15.95 -18.70
CA GLU A 106 2.44 -14.58 -19.07
C GLU A 106 1.31 -13.61 -18.74
N GLY A 107 1.67 -12.43 -18.23
CA GLY A 107 0.71 -11.39 -17.84
C GLY A 107 0.10 -11.57 -16.46
N GLY A 108 0.29 -12.73 -15.82
CA GLY A 108 -0.23 -12.99 -14.47
C GLY A 108 -1.76 -13.02 -14.40
N GLY A 109 -2.30 -12.56 -13.27
CA GLY A 109 -3.74 -12.42 -13.03
C GLY A 109 -4.33 -13.58 -12.24
N HIS A 110 -5.60 -13.46 -11.91
CA HIS A 110 -6.31 -14.51 -11.17
C HIS A 110 -6.55 -15.74 -12.04
N PRO A 111 -6.48 -16.96 -11.47
CA PRO A 111 -6.97 -18.14 -12.17
C PRO A 111 -8.43 -17.93 -12.56
N PRO A 112 -8.89 -18.54 -13.68
CA PRO A 112 -10.29 -18.47 -14.06
C PRO A 112 -11.18 -19.00 -12.94
N LEU A 113 -12.02 -18.12 -12.38
CA LEU A 113 -12.99 -18.49 -11.34
C LEU A 113 -14.35 -18.74 -11.99
N PRO A 114 -15.03 -19.86 -11.65
CA PRO A 114 -16.43 -20.04 -12.04
C PRO A 114 -17.27 -18.86 -11.54
N SER A 115 -17.80 -18.08 -12.47
CA SER A 115 -18.48 -16.83 -12.15
C SER A 115 -19.91 -16.79 -12.67
N VAL A 116 -20.74 -16.03 -11.99
CA VAL A 116 -22.06 -15.60 -12.44
C VAL A 116 -22.13 -14.08 -12.38
N THR A 117 -22.64 -13.47 -13.45
CA THR A 117 -22.83 -12.01 -13.51
C THR A 117 -24.30 -11.69 -13.42
N TYR A 118 -24.69 -10.98 -12.37
CA TYR A 118 -26.07 -10.52 -12.15
C TYR A 118 -26.24 -9.07 -12.60
N GLY A 119 -27.36 -8.79 -13.25
CA GLY A 119 -27.78 -7.43 -13.55
C GLY A 119 -28.78 -6.88 -12.52
N SER A 120 -28.85 -5.56 -12.42
CA SER A 120 -29.80 -4.88 -11.53
C SER A 120 -31.28 -5.12 -11.89
N SER A 121 -31.57 -5.70 -13.04
CA SER A 121 -32.91 -6.22 -13.42
C SER A 121 -33.30 -7.53 -12.70
N GLY A 122 -32.43 -8.07 -11.85
CA GLY A 122 -32.65 -9.33 -11.13
C GLY A 122 -32.44 -10.58 -11.97
N LYS A 123 -31.63 -10.49 -13.02
CA LYS A 123 -31.38 -11.60 -13.95
C LYS A 123 -29.90 -11.86 -14.09
N VAL A 124 -29.56 -13.12 -14.39
CA VAL A 124 -28.22 -13.49 -14.84
C VAL A 124 -28.04 -12.94 -16.27
N LEU A 125 -26.97 -12.19 -16.46
CA LEU A 125 -26.62 -11.60 -17.74
C LEU A 125 -26.06 -12.64 -18.71
N ASN A 126 -26.21 -12.36 -20.02
CA ASN A 126 -25.68 -13.24 -21.05
C ASN A 126 -24.13 -13.29 -20.97
N ALA A 127 -23.57 -14.46 -20.65
CA ALA A 127 -22.14 -14.64 -20.43
C ALA A 127 -21.28 -14.28 -21.66
N GLN A 128 -21.80 -14.45 -22.89
CA GLN A 128 -21.08 -14.08 -24.11
C GLN A 128 -20.99 -12.56 -24.25
N ALA A 129 -22.10 -11.86 -24.06
CA ALA A 129 -22.12 -10.39 -24.12
C ALA A 129 -21.22 -9.76 -23.04
N VAL A 130 -21.23 -10.33 -21.83
CA VAL A 130 -20.33 -9.90 -20.74
C VAL A 130 -18.87 -10.10 -21.13
N ARG A 131 -18.49 -11.26 -21.68
CA ARG A 131 -17.10 -11.52 -22.13
C ARG A 131 -16.68 -10.53 -23.22
N GLU A 132 -17.49 -10.34 -24.25
CA GLU A 132 -17.18 -9.42 -25.36
C GLU A 132 -16.94 -7.98 -24.88
N ALA A 133 -17.75 -7.50 -23.93
CA ALA A 133 -17.56 -6.18 -23.32
C ALA A 133 -16.27 -6.10 -22.50
N ARG A 134 -15.93 -7.15 -21.75
CA ARG A 134 -14.67 -7.24 -21.00
C ARG A 134 -13.45 -7.31 -21.90
N ASP A 135 -13.50 -8.13 -22.95
CA ASP A 135 -12.40 -8.25 -23.92
C ASP A 135 -12.11 -6.89 -24.56
N LEU A 136 -13.15 -6.13 -24.91
CA LEU A 136 -13.00 -4.76 -25.35
C LEU A 136 -12.33 -3.89 -24.30
N PHE A 137 -12.82 -3.92 -23.05
CA PHE A 137 -12.25 -3.12 -21.98
C PHE A 137 -10.76 -3.39 -21.77
N TYR A 138 -10.36 -4.65 -21.66
CA TYR A 138 -8.97 -5.03 -21.45
C TYR A 138 -8.09 -4.73 -22.65
N ALA A 139 -8.62 -4.80 -23.88
CA ALA A 139 -7.92 -4.34 -25.07
C ALA A 139 -7.66 -2.82 -25.03
N LEU A 140 -8.65 -2.03 -24.62
CA LEU A 140 -8.48 -0.58 -24.41
C LEU A 140 -7.49 -0.26 -23.30
N LEU A 141 -7.57 -0.96 -22.18
CA LEU A 141 -6.64 -0.78 -21.07
C LEU A 141 -5.20 -1.16 -21.47
N ALA A 142 -5.02 -2.25 -22.19
CA ALA A 142 -3.71 -2.66 -22.71
C ALA A 142 -3.09 -1.63 -23.65
N SER A 143 -3.93 -0.95 -24.45
CA SER A 143 -3.46 0.08 -25.39
C SER A 143 -2.87 1.32 -24.70
N THR A 144 -3.17 1.55 -23.40
CA THR A 144 -2.57 2.64 -22.61
C THR A 144 -1.06 2.55 -22.52
N ARG A 145 -0.48 1.35 -22.63
CA ARG A 145 0.97 1.13 -22.60
C ARG A 145 1.72 1.84 -23.73
N ALA A 146 1.04 2.14 -24.84
CA ALA A 146 1.63 2.89 -25.96
C ALA A 146 2.01 4.33 -25.57
N PHE A 147 1.48 4.85 -24.47
CA PHE A 147 1.74 6.22 -24.01
C PHE A 147 2.86 6.33 -22.98
N GLN A 148 3.43 5.21 -22.56
CA GLN A 148 4.57 5.21 -21.63
C GLN A 148 5.74 6.02 -22.21
N GLY A 149 6.22 7.00 -21.43
CA GLY A 149 7.29 7.90 -21.84
C GLY A 149 6.87 9.00 -22.83
N SER A 150 5.58 9.10 -23.17
CA SER A 150 5.05 10.17 -24.01
C SER A 150 5.07 11.50 -23.28
N LYS A 151 5.66 12.52 -23.90
CA LYS A 151 5.65 13.89 -23.35
C LYS A 151 4.29 14.56 -23.44
N GLU A 152 3.48 14.17 -24.41
CA GLU A 152 2.16 14.73 -24.70
C GLU A 152 1.17 13.59 -24.97
N PRO A 153 0.71 12.89 -23.93
CA PRO A 153 -0.32 11.88 -24.10
C PRO A 153 -1.64 12.55 -24.53
N PRO A 154 -2.49 11.88 -25.32
CA PRO A 154 -3.71 12.48 -25.87
C PRO A 154 -4.73 12.86 -24.80
N TRP A 155 -4.63 12.26 -23.62
CA TRP A 155 -5.48 12.50 -22.44
C TRP A 155 -4.61 12.53 -21.16
N PRO A 156 -4.97 13.31 -20.16
CA PRO A 156 -4.20 13.35 -18.92
C PRO A 156 -4.38 12.09 -18.07
N SER A 157 -5.51 11.38 -18.21
CA SER A 157 -5.83 10.23 -17.37
C SER A 157 -6.24 8.99 -18.15
N VAL A 158 -6.07 7.84 -17.50
CA VAL A 158 -6.54 6.53 -18.00
C VAL A 158 -8.06 6.53 -18.20
N GLY A 159 -8.81 7.08 -17.24
CA GLY A 159 -10.27 7.09 -17.33
C GLY A 159 -10.79 7.90 -18.52
N GLN A 160 -10.26 9.09 -18.76
CA GLN A 160 -10.64 9.92 -19.90
C GLN A 160 -10.29 9.25 -21.23
N TYR A 161 -9.11 8.65 -21.33
CA TYR A 161 -8.69 7.90 -22.52
C TYR A 161 -9.64 6.73 -22.80
N VAL A 162 -9.88 5.87 -21.81
CA VAL A 162 -10.75 4.69 -21.95
C VAL A 162 -12.17 5.09 -22.35
N ARG A 163 -12.74 6.13 -21.72
CA ARG A 163 -14.08 6.62 -22.08
C ARG A 163 -14.14 7.19 -23.49
N ALA A 164 -13.14 7.95 -23.91
CA ALA A 164 -13.07 8.46 -25.28
C ALA A 164 -13.04 7.32 -26.31
N GLU A 165 -12.28 6.26 -26.04
CA GLU A 165 -12.22 5.08 -26.92
C GLU A 165 -13.51 4.26 -26.89
N ILE A 166 -14.17 4.12 -25.74
CA ILE A 166 -15.50 3.52 -25.63
C ILE A 166 -16.51 4.29 -26.49
N ALA A 167 -16.56 5.62 -26.36
CA ALA A 167 -17.45 6.47 -27.16
C ALA A 167 -17.24 6.32 -28.66
N ARG A 168 -15.99 6.09 -29.08
CA ARG A 168 -15.64 5.86 -30.50
C ARG A 168 -16.02 4.47 -30.99
N THR A 169 -15.91 3.45 -30.16
CA THR A 169 -15.97 2.03 -30.56
C THR A 169 -17.36 1.41 -30.42
N VAL A 170 -18.06 1.67 -29.31
CA VAL A 170 -19.34 1.01 -28.97
C VAL A 170 -20.47 1.30 -29.98
N PRO A 171 -20.68 2.51 -30.53
CA PRO A 171 -21.72 2.75 -31.51
C PRO A 171 -21.62 1.90 -32.78
N THR A 172 -20.41 1.56 -33.20
CA THR A 172 -20.18 0.72 -34.39
C THR A 172 -20.36 -0.76 -34.11
N MET A 173 -20.06 -1.20 -32.89
CA MET A 173 -20.14 -2.61 -32.49
C MET A 173 -21.55 -3.08 -32.17
N ALA A 174 -22.41 -2.22 -31.67
CA ALA A 174 -23.75 -2.57 -31.21
C ALA A 174 -24.80 -2.80 -32.36
N GLY A 175 -24.41 -2.65 -33.60
CA GLY A 175 -25.25 -3.01 -34.76
C GLY A 175 -26.67 -2.40 -34.78
N GLY A 176 -26.91 -1.31 -34.03
CA GLY A 176 -28.21 -0.63 -33.95
C GLY A 176 -29.20 -1.24 -32.94
N GLN A 177 -28.79 -2.20 -32.11
CA GLN A 177 -29.61 -2.75 -31.01
C GLN A 177 -29.34 -1.99 -29.71
N GLU A 178 -30.27 -1.14 -29.29
CA GLU A 178 -30.12 -0.26 -28.12
C GLU A 178 -29.95 -1.04 -26.80
N ASP A 179 -30.66 -2.14 -26.61
CA ASP A 179 -30.56 -2.96 -25.39
C ASP A 179 -29.18 -3.63 -25.27
N ALA A 180 -28.65 -4.13 -26.39
CA ALA A 180 -27.32 -4.71 -26.42
C ALA A 180 -26.22 -3.65 -26.13
N ARG A 181 -26.42 -2.43 -26.66
CA ARG A 181 -25.53 -1.30 -26.37
C ARG A 181 -25.56 -0.89 -24.90
N ARG A 182 -26.76 -0.78 -24.29
CA ARG A 182 -26.92 -0.48 -22.86
C ARG A 182 -26.19 -1.50 -22.00
N LEU A 183 -26.41 -2.79 -22.25
CA LEU A 183 -25.77 -3.86 -21.53
C LEU A 183 -24.22 -3.77 -21.66
N GLN A 184 -23.73 -3.54 -22.85
CA GLN A 184 -22.30 -3.39 -23.09
C GLN A 184 -21.71 -2.22 -22.30
N LEU A 185 -22.36 -1.05 -22.31
CA LEU A 185 -21.94 0.12 -21.53
C LEU A 185 -21.97 -0.15 -20.02
N ALA A 186 -23.01 -0.81 -19.52
CA ALA A 186 -23.11 -1.17 -18.10
C ALA A 186 -21.97 -2.11 -17.65
N VAL A 187 -21.61 -3.10 -18.46
CA VAL A 187 -20.46 -3.97 -18.18
C VAL A 187 -19.15 -3.19 -18.23
N LEU A 188 -18.98 -2.28 -19.17
CA LEU A 188 -17.79 -1.42 -19.25
C LEU A 188 -17.69 -0.48 -18.03
N ALA A 189 -18.82 0.02 -17.51
CA ALA A 189 -18.85 0.78 -16.25
C ALA A 189 -18.40 -0.08 -15.06
N ALA A 190 -18.87 -1.33 -14.98
CA ALA A 190 -18.43 -2.27 -13.94
C ALA A 190 -16.93 -2.57 -14.04
N CYS A 191 -16.38 -2.71 -15.26
CA CYS A 191 -14.92 -2.88 -15.46
C CYS A 191 -14.12 -1.66 -14.96
N LEU A 192 -14.58 -0.44 -15.18
CA LEU A 192 -13.93 0.77 -14.63
C LEU A 192 -13.95 0.79 -13.10
N LYS A 193 -15.03 0.32 -12.46
CA LYS A 193 -15.10 0.17 -11.00
C LYS A 193 -14.10 -0.87 -10.49
N LEU A 194 -13.94 -1.98 -11.20
CA LEU A 194 -12.93 -2.99 -10.88
C LEU A 194 -11.52 -2.39 -10.95
N GLU A 195 -11.20 -1.62 -11.99
CA GLU A 195 -9.91 -0.93 -12.09
C GLU A 195 -9.69 0.10 -10.97
N CYS A 196 -10.75 0.75 -10.48
CA CYS A 196 -10.65 1.59 -9.28
C CYS A 196 -10.24 0.78 -8.05
N CYS A 197 -10.75 -0.45 -7.88
CA CYS A 197 -10.31 -1.35 -6.80
C CYS A 197 -8.86 -1.79 -6.97
N ILE A 198 -8.44 -2.15 -8.19
CA ILE A 198 -7.07 -2.57 -8.50
C ILE A 198 -6.09 -1.42 -8.27
N SER A 199 -6.39 -0.22 -8.75
CA SER A 199 -5.55 0.97 -8.63
C SER A 199 -5.65 1.66 -7.26
N GLY A 200 -6.63 1.29 -6.42
CA GLY A 200 -6.85 1.94 -5.13
C GLY A 200 -7.29 3.41 -5.27
N THR A 201 -8.11 3.73 -6.25
CA THR A 201 -8.51 5.11 -6.57
C THR A 201 -10.02 5.29 -6.50
N HIS A 202 -10.46 6.53 -6.31
CA HIS A 202 -11.88 6.86 -6.43
C HIS A 202 -12.37 6.80 -7.87
N SER A 203 -11.54 7.24 -8.82
CA SER A 203 -11.85 7.27 -10.25
C SER A 203 -10.58 7.06 -11.07
N MET A 204 -10.70 6.34 -12.20
CA MET A 204 -9.61 6.20 -13.16
C MET A 204 -9.23 7.54 -13.84
N ASP A 205 -10.03 8.59 -13.66
CA ASP A 205 -9.69 9.96 -14.08
C ASP A 205 -8.60 10.61 -13.23
N LEU A 206 -8.33 10.06 -12.07
CA LEU A 206 -7.25 10.49 -11.18
C LEU A 206 -5.92 9.81 -11.50
N VAL A 207 -5.94 8.72 -12.27
CA VAL A 207 -4.75 7.94 -12.63
C VAL A 207 -4.09 8.48 -13.89
N GLY A 208 -2.83 8.86 -13.81
CA GLY A 208 -2.08 9.41 -14.94
C GLY A 208 -1.92 8.39 -16.08
N LEU A 209 -2.21 8.80 -17.31
CA LEU A 209 -2.17 7.92 -18.48
C LEU A 209 -0.75 7.49 -18.84
N GLU A 210 0.17 8.45 -18.90
CA GLU A 210 1.57 8.17 -19.26
C GLU A 210 2.26 7.25 -18.25
N PRO A 211 2.23 7.55 -16.92
CA PRO A 211 2.93 6.73 -15.93
C PRO A 211 2.25 5.39 -15.64
N PHE A 212 1.01 5.20 -16.06
CA PHE A 212 0.31 3.93 -15.86
C PHE A 212 1.04 2.74 -16.51
N GLY A 213 1.70 2.98 -17.65
CA GLY A 213 2.49 1.96 -18.36
C GLY A 213 3.78 1.54 -17.65
N GLU A 214 4.26 2.28 -16.64
CA GLU A 214 5.48 1.93 -15.89
C GLU A 214 5.28 0.75 -14.92
N TYR A 215 4.05 0.44 -14.55
CA TYR A 215 3.75 -0.70 -13.69
C TYR A 215 4.08 -2.02 -14.39
N VAL A 216 4.81 -2.90 -13.71
CA VAL A 216 5.23 -4.20 -14.24
C VAL A 216 4.47 -5.32 -13.54
N SER A 217 3.71 -6.10 -14.32
CA SER A 217 3.11 -7.33 -13.84
C SER A 217 4.12 -8.47 -13.94
N LEU A 218 4.25 -9.24 -12.85
CA LEU A 218 5.05 -10.46 -12.84
C LEU A 218 4.25 -11.63 -13.41
N PRO A 219 4.88 -12.61 -14.05
CA PRO A 219 4.19 -13.82 -14.52
C PRO A 219 3.71 -14.69 -13.36
N GLY A 220 2.74 -15.54 -13.64
CA GLY A 220 2.16 -16.51 -12.72
C GLY A 220 0.73 -16.18 -12.30
N LEU A 221 -0.11 -17.20 -12.18
CA LEU A 221 -1.49 -17.07 -11.69
C LEU A 221 -1.49 -16.78 -10.20
N ASP A 222 -2.21 -15.75 -9.81
CA ASP A 222 -2.31 -15.31 -8.41
C ASP A 222 -2.68 -16.45 -7.47
N CYS A 223 -2.00 -16.52 -6.34
CA CYS A 223 -2.23 -17.54 -5.33
C CYS A 223 -2.42 -16.94 -3.94
N THR A 224 -2.96 -17.75 -3.02
CA THR A 224 -3.22 -17.36 -1.63
C THR A 224 -2.30 -18.10 -0.67
N PHE A 225 -2.31 -17.66 0.58
CA PHE A 225 -1.69 -18.36 1.70
C PHE A 225 -2.74 -19.21 2.41
N PRO A 226 -2.64 -20.55 2.45
CA PRO A 226 -3.58 -21.39 3.18
C PRO A 226 -3.69 -21.06 4.67
N GLY A 227 -2.60 -20.59 5.28
CA GLY A 227 -2.56 -20.16 6.69
C GLY A 227 -2.79 -18.65 6.89
N GLY A 228 -3.24 -17.94 5.84
CA GLY A 228 -3.40 -16.49 5.83
C GLY A 228 -2.09 -15.75 5.53
N TYR A 229 -2.22 -14.57 4.91
CA TYR A 229 -1.07 -13.76 4.48
C TYR A 229 -0.20 -13.28 5.66
N SER A 230 -0.79 -13.08 6.85
CA SER A 230 -0.07 -12.71 8.06
C SER A 230 1.00 -13.71 8.46
N SER A 231 0.87 -14.99 8.06
CA SER A 231 1.86 -16.04 8.32
C SER A 231 3.25 -15.67 7.78
N LEU A 232 3.33 -14.94 6.66
CA LEU A 232 4.60 -14.44 6.15
C LEU A 232 5.22 -13.38 7.06
N ALA A 233 4.42 -12.44 7.55
CA ALA A 233 4.91 -11.40 8.46
C ALA A 233 5.35 -11.99 9.81
N GLU A 234 4.60 -12.95 10.33
CA GLU A 234 4.92 -13.69 11.55
C GLU A 234 6.22 -14.51 11.39
N ARG A 235 6.40 -15.13 10.23
CA ARG A 235 7.63 -15.86 9.93
C ARG A 235 8.84 -14.95 9.85
N LEU A 236 8.72 -13.79 9.20
CA LEU A 236 9.76 -12.77 9.17
C LEU A 236 10.10 -12.25 10.58
N LEU A 237 9.07 -12.06 11.42
CA LEU A 237 9.26 -11.68 12.82
C LEU A 237 10.02 -12.75 13.60
N SER A 238 9.68 -14.03 13.41
CA SER A 238 10.33 -15.14 14.13
C SER A 238 11.82 -15.33 13.77
N ASP A 239 12.25 -14.81 12.62
CA ASP A 239 13.65 -14.82 12.19
C ASP A 239 14.49 -13.72 12.89
N LEU A 240 13.85 -12.80 13.61
CA LEU A 240 14.51 -11.67 14.28
C LEU A 240 14.82 -12.02 15.75
N PRO A 241 15.92 -11.50 16.31
CA PRO A 241 16.19 -11.63 17.74
C PRO A 241 15.05 -11.06 18.59
N GLU A 242 14.78 -11.70 19.72
CA GLU A 242 13.79 -11.23 20.69
C GLU A 242 14.04 -9.77 21.08
N GLY A 243 12.96 -8.99 21.23
CA GLY A 243 13.05 -7.57 21.57
C GLY A 243 13.49 -6.64 20.42
N THR A 244 13.73 -7.17 19.20
CA THR A 244 14.00 -6.33 18.03
C THR A 244 12.77 -5.50 17.64
N VAL A 245 11.57 -6.09 17.67
CA VAL A 245 10.31 -5.43 17.35
C VAL A 245 9.60 -4.99 18.63
N LEU A 246 9.24 -3.72 18.68
CA LEU A 246 8.48 -3.12 19.77
C LEU A 246 7.09 -2.73 19.24
N LEU A 247 6.06 -3.42 19.72
CA LEU A 247 4.66 -3.15 19.39
C LEU A 247 4.10 -2.03 20.28
N ASN A 248 3.00 -1.42 19.84
CA ASN A 248 2.36 -0.28 20.54
C ASN A 248 3.34 0.88 20.75
N LYS A 249 4.25 1.08 19.82
CA LYS A 249 5.26 2.14 19.79
C LYS A 249 4.99 3.08 18.61
N ALA A 250 3.93 3.86 18.70
CA ALA A 250 3.61 4.88 17.73
C ALA A 250 4.64 6.01 17.77
N VAL A 251 5.34 6.23 16.66
CA VAL A 251 6.29 7.33 16.53
C VAL A 251 5.51 8.62 16.30
N ARG A 252 5.80 9.63 17.14
CA ARG A 252 5.23 10.97 17.04
C ARG A 252 6.06 11.89 16.14
N THR A 253 7.39 11.91 16.37
CA THR A 253 8.29 12.84 15.65
C THR A 253 9.68 12.21 15.48
N ILE A 254 10.27 12.43 14.32
CA ILE A 254 11.65 12.08 14.00
C ILE A 254 12.46 13.38 13.90
N HIS A 255 13.32 13.62 14.89
CA HIS A 255 14.28 14.72 14.88
C HIS A 255 15.56 14.24 14.18
N TRP A 256 15.97 14.93 13.13
CA TRP A 256 17.16 14.58 12.35
C TRP A 256 18.06 15.79 12.13
N GLN A 257 19.26 15.63 11.64
CA GLN A 257 20.29 16.67 11.55
C GLN A 257 20.68 17.26 12.92
N GLY A 258 20.53 16.48 13.98
CA GLY A 258 20.82 16.92 15.33
C GLY A 258 22.12 16.36 15.90
N SER A 259 22.32 16.65 17.17
CA SER A 259 23.41 16.12 18.01
C SER A 259 22.82 15.71 19.36
N PHE A 260 22.25 14.52 19.39
CA PHE A 260 21.53 13.98 20.55
C PHE A 260 22.46 13.07 21.36
N ARG A 261 22.60 13.34 22.67
CA ARG A 261 23.46 12.58 23.58
C ARG A 261 22.64 11.60 24.40
N GLU A 262 23.19 10.42 24.63
CA GLU A 262 22.72 9.54 25.69
C GLU A 262 22.96 10.22 27.05
N GLU A 263 21.94 10.19 27.95
CA GLU A 263 22.12 10.62 29.32
C GLU A 263 22.90 9.53 30.08
N GLY A 264 24.08 9.86 30.58
CA GLY A 264 24.94 8.99 31.37
C GLY A 264 26.15 9.77 31.86
N ASP A 265 26.75 9.34 32.95
CA ASP A 265 27.92 9.98 33.54
C ASP A 265 29.14 9.88 32.57
N GLY A 266 29.57 11.02 32.01
CA GLY A 266 30.87 11.21 31.41
C GLY A 266 31.03 10.70 29.96
N GLY A 267 30.50 11.38 28.96
CA GLY A 267 30.94 11.26 27.56
C GLY A 267 30.14 10.34 26.66
N GLY A 268 28.81 10.26 26.84
CA GLY A 268 27.94 9.44 26.02
C GLY A 268 28.02 9.70 24.50
N ARG A 269 27.89 8.67 23.69
CA ARG A 269 27.86 8.72 22.22
C ARG A 269 26.81 9.73 21.71
N VAL A 270 27.15 10.46 20.65
CA VAL A 270 26.28 11.44 20.00
C VAL A 270 25.64 10.80 18.77
N PHE A 271 24.34 11.03 18.60
CA PHE A 271 23.55 10.49 17.50
C PHE A 271 22.92 11.61 16.69
N PRO A 272 22.85 11.50 15.36
CA PRO A 272 22.27 12.53 14.51
C PRO A 272 20.74 12.50 14.47
N VAL A 273 20.11 11.39 14.92
CA VAL A 273 18.66 11.20 14.87
C VAL A 273 18.12 10.80 16.24
N ARG A 274 16.97 11.40 16.58
CA ARG A 274 16.19 11.11 17.78
C ARG A 274 14.74 10.82 17.36
N VAL A 275 14.25 9.63 17.67
CA VAL A 275 12.89 9.20 17.40
C VAL A 275 12.09 9.26 18.68
N GLU A 276 11.02 10.07 18.71
CA GLU A 276 10.11 10.21 19.83
C GLU A 276 8.81 9.43 19.57
N CYS A 277 8.38 8.63 20.53
CA CYS A 277 7.11 7.93 20.52
C CYS A 277 6.03 8.72 21.28
N GLU A 278 4.76 8.41 20.98
CA GLU A 278 3.59 9.03 21.64
C GLU A 278 3.53 8.75 23.15
N ASP A 279 4.03 7.60 23.59
CA ASP A 279 4.13 7.19 24.99
C ASP A 279 5.29 7.84 25.76
N GLY A 280 6.10 8.67 25.09
CA GLY A 280 7.23 9.38 25.65
C GLY A 280 8.57 8.64 25.58
N ASP A 281 8.59 7.40 25.07
CA ASP A 281 9.87 6.71 24.82
C ASP A 281 10.67 7.40 23.72
N VAL A 282 11.98 7.36 23.84
CA VAL A 282 12.92 8.00 22.93
C VAL A 282 13.99 7.02 22.49
N PHE A 283 14.25 6.96 21.19
CA PHE A 283 15.29 6.13 20.59
C PHE A 283 16.29 7.02 19.85
N LEU A 284 17.58 6.88 20.18
CA LEU A 284 18.68 7.57 19.50
C LEU A 284 19.25 6.63 18.43
N ALA A 285 19.48 7.14 17.22
CA ALA A 285 19.92 6.35 16.09
C ALA A 285 20.93 7.09 15.20
N ASP A 286 21.78 6.32 14.53
CA ASP A 286 22.62 6.80 13.42
C ASP A 286 21.80 6.90 12.13
N HIS A 287 20.89 5.93 11.93
CA HIS A 287 20.07 5.80 10.73
C HIS A 287 18.63 5.44 11.10
N VAL A 288 17.67 6.02 10.37
CA VAL A 288 16.26 5.68 10.50
C VAL A 288 15.71 5.25 9.15
N ILE A 289 15.08 4.06 9.09
CA ILE A 289 14.33 3.59 7.91
C ILE A 289 12.85 3.88 8.15
N VAL A 290 12.30 4.79 7.38
CA VAL A 290 10.89 5.21 7.43
C VAL A 290 10.09 4.31 6.49
N THR A 291 9.16 3.52 7.03
CA THR A 291 8.31 2.62 6.23
C THR A 291 6.81 2.89 6.42
N VAL A 292 6.48 4.04 7.01
CA VAL A 292 5.08 4.43 7.20
C VAL A 292 4.35 4.60 5.86
N PRO A 293 3.05 4.26 5.78
CA PRO A 293 2.27 4.39 4.55
C PRO A 293 2.23 5.81 3.99
N LEU A 294 2.11 5.94 2.67
CA LEU A 294 2.01 7.24 2.01
C LEU A 294 0.81 8.05 2.52
N GLY A 295 -0.33 7.41 2.83
CA GLY A 295 -1.49 8.09 3.40
C GLY A 295 -1.18 8.78 4.73
N PHE A 296 -0.42 8.11 5.61
CA PHE A 296 0.08 8.71 6.84
C PHE A 296 1.02 9.88 6.55
N LEU A 297 1.94 9.75 5.60
CA LEU A 297 2.83 10.85 5.22
C LEU A 297 2.06 12.03 4.64
N LYS A 298 1.04 11.81 3.83
CA LYS A 298 0.18 12.89 3.29
C LYS A 298 -0.46 13.73 4.40
N GLU A 299 -0.90 13.08 5.47
CA GLU A 299 -1.52 13.76 6.61
C GLU A 299 -0.50 14.41 7.55
N ARG A 300 0.62 13.73 7.84
CA ARG A 300 1.46 14.04 8.99
C ARG A 300 2.89 14.48 8.67
N HIS A 301 3.38 14.42 7.42
CA HIS A 301 4.80 14.66 7.12
C HIS A 301 5.35 15.99 7.63
N GLN A 302 4.54 17.05 7.74
CA GLN A 302 5.00 18.38 8.17
C GLN A 302 5.37 18.43 9.66
N GLU A 303 4.69 17.68 10.51
CA GLU A 303 4.93 17.60 11.96
C GLU A 303 5.73 16.36 12.37
N PHE A 304 5.72 15.33 11.51
CA PHE A 304 6.40 14.07 11.77
C PHE A 304 7.93 14.16 11.66
N PHE A 305 8.45 15.12 10.89
CA PHE A 305 9.89 15.34 10.71
C PHE A 305 10.32 16.72 11.19
N GLN A 306 11.41 16.76 12.00
CA GLN A 306 12.04 18.00 12.47
C GLN A 306 13.56 17.93 12.25
N PRO A 307 14.13 18.81 11.41
CA PRO A 307 13.44 19.79 10.55
C PRO A 307 12.52 19.14 9.53
N PRO A 308 11.62 19.93 8.87
CA PRO A 308 10.75 19.42 7.80
C PRO A 308 11.55 18.75 6.67
N LEU A 309 10.91 17.85 5.96
CA LEU A 309 11.48 17.23 4.75
C LEU A 309 11.80 18.30 3.68
N PRO A 310 12.84 18.08 2.84
CA PRO A 310 13.09 18.94 1.69
C PRO A 310 11.84 19.09 0.82
N GLU A 311 11.59 20.31 0.31
CA GLU A 311 10.37 20.66 -0.43
C GLU A 311 10.09 19.69 -1.61
N ARG A 312 11.14 19.29 -2.34
CA ARG A 312 10.97 18.33 -3.44
C ARG A 312 10.37 17.00 -2.97
N LYS A 313 10.77 16.48 -1.79
CA LYS A 313 10.21 15.26 -1.21
C LYS A 313 8.79 15.47 -0.69
N ALA A 314 8.54 16.59 -0.04
CA ALA A 314 7.20 16.98 0.40
C ALA A 314 6.23 17.12 -0.80
N GLN A 315 6.72 17.67 -1.92
CA GLN A 315 5.94 17.76 -3.16
C GLN A 315 5.61 16.38 -3.74
N ALA A 316 6.58 15.44 -3.77
CA ALA A 316 6.35 14.06 -4.20
C ALA A 316 5.28 13.37 -3.34
N ILE A 317 5.31 13.57 -2.00
CA ILE A 317 4.27 13.06 -1.08
C ILE A 317 2.89 13.63 -1.45
N ARG A 318 2.79 14.89 -1.81
CA ARG A 318 1.51 15.51 -2.22
C ARG A 318 1.03 15.04 -3.58
N ASN A 319 1.93 14.90 -4.55
CA ASN A 319 1.61 14.58 -5.95
C ASN A 319 1.14 13.13 -6.13
N LEU A 320 1.81 12.18 -5.49
CA LEU A 320 1.46 10.75 -5.61
C LEU A 320 0.02 10.53 -5.12
N GLY A 321 -0.71 9.67 -5.83
CA GLY A 321 -2.04 9.24 -5.43
C GLY A 321 -1.99 8.23 -4.28
N PHE A 322 -3.00 8.26 -3.42
CA PHE A 322 -3.22 7.27 -2.39
C PHE A 322 -4.71 7.21 -2.10
N GLY A 323 -5.29 6.03 -2.18
CA GLY A 323 -6.73 5.88 -2.00
C GLY A 323 -7.10 4.65 -1.20
N THR A 324 -8.41 4.45 -1.09
CA THR A 324 -9.00 3.44 -0.23
C THR A 324 -9.67 2.37 -1.07
N ASN A 325 -9.39 1.12 -0.76
CA ASN A 325 -10.12 -0.06 -1.18
C ASN A 325 -10.41 -0.89 0.06
N ASN A 326 -11.69 -1.13 0.35
CA ASN A 326 -12.13 -1.91 1.50
C ASN A 326 -12.80 -3.21 1.08
N LYS A 327 -12.88 -4.12 2.03
CA LYS A 327 -13.58 -5.40 1.92
C LYS A 327 -14.79 -5.43 2.83
N ILE A 328 -15.86 -6.07 2.35
CA ILE A 328 -17.09 -6.33 3.10
C ILE A 328 -17.31 -7.83 3.08
N PHE A 329 -17.21 -8.48 4.23
CA PHE A 329 -17.46 -9.90 4.41
C PHE A 329 -18.88 -10.10 4.92
N LEU A 330 -19.64 -10.94 4.24
CA LEU A 330 -21.02 -11.28 4.56
C LEU A 330 -21.11 -12.77 4.87
N GLU A 331 -21.51 -13.12 6.08
CA GLU A 331 -21.67 -14.50 6.53
C GLU A 331 -23.14 -14.92 6.41
N PHE A 332 -23.38 -16.09 5.85
CA PHE A 332 -24.71 -16.67 5.68
C PHE A 332 -24.83 -17.97 6.50
N GLU A 333 -26.05 -18.28 6.94
CA GLU A 333 -26.35 -19.56 7.57
C GLU A 333 -26.29 -20.70 6.53
N GLN A 334 -26.83 -20.45 5.33
CA GLN A 334 -26.79 -21.35 4.19
C GLN A 334 -26.42 -20.55 2.93
N PRO A 335 -25.62 -21.13 2.00
CA PRO A 335 -25.32 -20.46 0.75
C PRO A 335 -26.56 -20.40 -0.13
N PHE A 336 -26.74 -19.29 -0.85
CA PHE A 336 -27.74 -19.16 -1.91
C PHE A 336 -27.13 -19.34 -3.30
N TRP A 337 -25.81 -19.42 -3.37
CA TRP A 337 -25.03 -19.65 -4.59
C TRP A 337 -24.76 -21.14 -4.79
N GLU A 338 -24.51 -21.53 -6.04
CA GLU A 338 -24.15 -22.92 -6.36
C GLU A 338 -22.74 -23.27 -5.84
N PRO A 339 -22.48 -24.54 -5.46
CA PRO A 339 -21.21 -24.95 -4.86
C PRO A 339 -19.98 -24.65 -5.71
N GLU A 340 -20.12 -24.65 -7.04
CA GLU A 340 -19.04 -24.39 -7.98
C GLU A 340 -18.77 -22.90 -8.17
N GLN A 341 -19.70 -22.01 -7.81
CA GLN A 341 -19.55 -20.58 -7.98
C GLN A 341 -18.52 -20.02 -6.99
N GLN A 342 -17.55 -19.31 -7.52
CA GLN A 342 -16.48 -18.68 -6.73
C GLN A 342 -16.49 -17.15 -6.86
N LEU A 343 -17.22 -16.61 -7.85
CA LEU A 343 -17.31 -15.18 -8.08
C LEU A 343 -18.75 -14.81 -8.47
N LEU A 344 -19.37 -13.93 -7.70
CA LEU A 344 -20.67 -13.32 -7.99
C LEU A 344 -20.41 -11.86 -8.36
N GLU A 345 -20.61 -11.51 -9.61
CA GLU A 345 -20.38 -10.16 -10.11
C GLU A 345 -21.70 -9.41 -10.22
N VAL A 346 -21.65 -8.11 -10.03
CA VAL A 346 -22.82 -7.24 -10.07
C VAL A 346 -22.64 -6.14 -11.13
N VAL A 347 -23.66 -5.95 -11.94
CA VAL A 347 -23.72 -4.92 -12.99
C VAL A 347 -24.99 -4.11 -12.82
N TRP A 348 -24.83 -2.80 -12.65
CA TRP A 348 -25.95 -1.85 -12.65
C TRP A 348 -26.27 -1.48 -14.10
N GLU A 349 -27.39 -2.00 -14.62
CA GLU A 349 -27.78 -1.88 -16.05
C GLU A 349 -28.20 -0.46 -16.43
N ASP A 350 -28.38 0.42 -15.45
CA ASP A 350 -28.65 1.85 -15.60
C ASP A 350 -27.41 2.73 -15.64
N GLU A 351 -26.20 2.15 -15.51
CA GLU A 351 -24.96 2.89 -15.54
C GLU A 351 -24.27 2.85 -16.91
N SER A 352 -23.54 3.91 -17.22
CA SER A 352 -22.76 4.05 -18.44
C SER A 352 -21.44 4.79 -18.14
N PRO A 353 -20.29 4.37 -18.69
CA PRO A 353 -19.05 5.12 -18.55
C PRO A 353 -19.06 6.45 -19.34
N LEU A 354 -20.06 6.66 -20.19
CA LEU A 354 -20.24 7.88 -21.00
C LEU A 354 -21.14 8.93 -20.35
N GLU A 355 -21.72 8.60 -19.19
CA GLU A 355 -22.57 9.50 -18.41
C GLU A 355 -21.83 9.94 -17.14
N GLU A 356 -22.23 11.09 -16.60
CA GLU A 356 -21.72 11.54 -15.31
C GLU A 356 -22.17 10.58 -14.21
N PRO A 357 -21.30 10.27 -13.24
CA PRO A 357 -21.67 9.46 -12.09
C PRO A 357 -22.83 10.08 -11.32
N ASP A 358 -23.64 9.23 -10.67
CA ASP A 358 -24.74 9.67 -9.80
C ASP A 358 -24.21 10.71 -8.78
N ALA A 359 -24.91 11.84 -8.70
CA ALA A 359 -24.50 12.95 -7.84
C ALA A 359 -24.65 12.64 -6.33
N ASP A 360 -25.53 11.69 -5.97
CA ASP A 360 -25.76 11.30 -4.57
C ASP A 360 -24.95 10.05 -4.19
N LEU A 361 -23.67 10.30 -3.93
CA LEU A 361 -22.75 9.26 -3.51
C LEU A 361 -23.18 8.60 -2.20
N GLU A 362 -23.73 9.35 -1.25
CA GLU A 362 -24.11 8.81 0.06
C GLU A 362 -25.30 7.87 -0.02
N ALA A 363 -26.33 8.22 -0.82
CA ALA A 363 -27.49 7.38 -1.02
C ALA A 363 -27.19 6.12 -1.85
N ASN A 364 -26.23 6.19 -2.79
CA ASN A 364 -25.94 5.14 -3.76
C ASN A 364 -24.53 4.53 -3.63
N TRP A 365 -23.87 4.70 -2.49
CA TRP A 365 -22.49 4.24 -2.26
C TRP A 365 -22.28 2.77 -2.64
N PHE A 366 -23.28 1.90 -2.38
CA PHE A 366 -23.22 0.47 -2.66
C PHE A 366 -23.16 0.13 -4.15
N LYS A 367 -23.54 1.04 -5.05
CA LYS A 367 -23.38 0.85 -6.49
C LYS A 367 -21.91 0.77 -6.93
N LYS A 368 -20.98 1.24 -6.09
CA LYS A 368 -19.52 1.11 -6.33
C LYS A 368 -19.01 -0.32 -6.13
N LEU A 369 -19.76 -1.19 -5.47
CA LEU A 369 -19.41 -2.59 -5.27
C LEU A 369 -19.24 -3.30 -6.62
N ILE A 370 -18.15 -4.05 -6.78
CA ILE A 370 -17.84 -4.76 -8.03
C ILE A 370 -18.36 -6.20 -8.06
N GLY A 371 -18.68 -6.78 -6.90
CA GLY A 371 -19.11 -8.16 -6.73
C GLY A 371 -18.52 -8.79 -5.49
N PHE A 372 -18.65 -10.11 -5.42
CA PHE A 372 -18.24 -10.90 -4.25
C PHE A 372 -17.44 -12.12 -4.68
N VAL A 373 -16.33 -12.35 -4.02
CA VAL A 373 -15.60 -13.62 -4.05
C VAL A 373 -16.15 -14.51 -2.95
N VAL A 374 -16.45 -15.78 -3.28
CA VAL A 374 -16.82 -16.80 -2.31
C VAL A 374 -15.56 -17.30 -1.61
N LEU A 375 -15.49 -17.20 -0.29
CA LEU A 375 -14.32 -17.68 0.45
C LEU A 375 -14.28 -19.21 0.43
N GLN A 376 -13.12 -19.75 0.11
CA GLN A 376 -12.86 -21.18 0.00
C GLN A 376 -11.71 -21.62 0.93
N PRO A 377 -11.73 -22.81 1.51
CA PRO A 377 -12.83 -23.78 1.49
C PRO A 377 -13.92 -23.44 2.54
N PRO A 378 -15.18 -23.84 2.31
CA PRO A 378 -16.29 -23.54 3.24
C PRO A 378 -16.12 -24.20 4.61
N GLU A 379 -15.40 -25.30 4.71
CA GLU A 379 -15.08 -25.97 5.99
C GLU A 379 -14.23 -25.08 6.91
N GLN A 380 -13.43 -24.18 6.33
CA GLN A 380 -12.56 -23.25 7.06
C GLN A 380 -13.24 -21.90 7.30
N HIS A 381 -13.97 -21.38 6.32
CA HIS A 381 -14.48 -20.03 6.32
C HIS A 381 -16.00 -19.92 6.55
N GLY A 382 -16.74 -21.05 6.48
CA GLY A 382 -18.19 -21.03 6.45
C GLY A 382 -18.72 -20.50 5.11
N HIS A 383 -19.97 -20.07 5.10
CA HIS A 383 -20.62 -19.53 3.91
C HIS A 383 -20.43 -18.00 3.87
N VAL A 384 -19.26 -17.56 3.38
CA VAL A 384 -18.86 -16.15 3.40
C VAL A 384 -18.61 -15.62 2.00
N LEU A 385 -19.19 -14.46 1.72
CA LEU A 385 -18.91 -13.64 0.56
C LEU A 385 -18.00 -12.47 0.95
N CYS A 386 -16.98 -12.19 0.13
CA CYS A 386 -16.09 -11.05 0.27
C CYS A 386 -16.33 -10.06 -0.87
N GLY A 387 -16.95 -8.93 -0.59
CA GLY A 387 -17.16 -7.83 -1.52
C GLY A 387 -16.01 -6.83 -1.49
N PHE A 388 -15.77 -6.14 -2.62
CA PHE A 388 -14.73 -5.12 -2.76
C PHE A 388 -15.35 -3.79 -3.17
N ILE A 389 -14.90 -2.72 -2.53
CA ILE A 389 -15.38 -1.36 -2.78
C ILE A 389 -14.22 -0.37 -2.65
N ALA A 390 -14.06 0.51 -3.65
CA ALA A 390 -13.01 1.51 -3.67
C ALA A 390 -13.54 2.94 -3.60
N GLY A 391 -12.64 3.87 -3.31
CA GLY A 391 -12.87 5.30 -3.44
C GLY A 391 -13.67 5.93 -2.32
N LYS A 392 -14.26 7.09 -2.59
CA LYS A 392 -15.04 7.88 -1.62
C LYS A 392 -16.24 7.11 -1.08
N GLU A 393 -16.84 6.25 -1.88
CA GLU A 393 -17.92 5.36 -1.48
C GLU A 393 -17.46 4.37 -0.41
N SER A 394 -16.23 3.89 -0.53
CA SER A 394 -15.58 3.04 0.47
C SER A 394 -15.31 3.82 1.78
N GLU A 395 -14.87 5.07 1.66
CA GLU A 395 -14.64 5.96 2.80
C GLU A 395 -15.96 6.30 3.52
N HIS A 396 -17.02 6.56 2.77
CA HIS A 396 -18.37 6.73 3.31
C HIS A 396 -18.86 5.47 4.03
N MET A 397 -18.69 4.29 3.43
CA MET A 397 -19.04 3.00 4.04
C MET A 397 -18.41 2.82 5.43
N GLU A 398 -17.20 3.34 5.67
CA GLU A 398 -16.56 3.25 6.98
C GLU A 398 -17.32 4.03 8.07
N THR A 399 -18.06 5.09 7.71
CA THR A 399 -18.83 5.92 8.64
C THR A 399 -20.15 5.30 9.07
N LEU A 400 -20.65 4.35 8.28
CA LEU A 400 -21.94 3.69 8.52
C LEU A 400 -21.83 2.66 9.66
N SER A 401 -22.95 2.37 10.30
CA SER A 401 -23.07 1.25 11.24
C SER A 401 -23.09 -0.10 10.51
N ASP A 402 -22.78 -1.18 11.22
CA ASP A 402 -22.84 -2.54 10.65
C ASP A 402 -24.27 -2.89 10.20
N ALA A 403 -25.30 -2.39 10.89
CA ALA A 403 -26.69 -2.59 10.51
C ALA A 403 -27.06 -1.91 9.17
N GLU A 404 -26.56 -0.68 8.95
CA GLU A 404 -26.77 0.04 7.69
C GLU A 404 -26.08 -0.66 6.52
N VAL A 405 -24.82 -1.09 6.72
CA VAL A 405 -24.09 -1.84 5.70
C VAL A 405 -24.76 -3.18 5.40
N LEU A 406 -25.20 -3.91 6.44
CA LEU A 406 -25.92 -5.17 6.27
C LEU A 406 -27.23 -4.98 5.49
N SER A 407 -27.97 -3.93 5.80
CA SER A 407 -29.21 -3.57 5.08
C SER A 407 -28.93 -3.26 3.61
N ALA A 408 -27.92 -2.45 3.32
CA ALA A 408 -27.53 -2.12 1.96
C ALA A 408 -27.07 -3.36 1.17
N MET A 409 -26.25 -4.22 1.76
CA MET A 409 -25.80 -5.45 1.12
C MET A 409 -26.96 -6.44 0.87
N THR A 410 -27.89 -6.53 1.81
CA THR A 410 -29.11 -7.34 1.62
C THR A 410 -29.94 -6.81 0.44
N HIS A 411 -30.08 -5.48 0.35
CA HIS A 411 -30.75 -4.84 -0.77
C HIS A 411 -30.06 -5.16 -2.11
N VAL A 412 -28.72 -5.00 -2.18
CA VAL A 412 -27.94 -5.33 -3.40
C VAL A 412 -28.17 -6.77 -3.82
N LEU A 413 -28.04 -7.72 -2.90
CA LEU A 413 -28.17 -9.14 -3.23
C LEU A 413 -29.60 -9.51 -3.67
N ARG A 414 -30.63 -8.98 -3.02
CA ARG A 414 -32.02 -9.20 -3.44
C ARG A 414 -32.33 -8.59 -4.81
N THR A 415 -31.81 -7.40 -5.06
CA THR A 415 -31.97 -6.74 -6.37
C THR A 415 -31.31 -7.56 -7.47
N MET A 416 -30.04 -7.93 -7.27
CA MET A 416 -29.23 -8.62 -8.29
C MET A 416 -29.73 -10.04 -8.57
N THR A 417 -30.18 -10.77 -7.55
CA THR A 417 -30.72 -12.12 -7.72
C THR A 417 -32.18 -12.14 -8.17
N GLY A 418 -32.88 -11.00 -8.11
CA GLY A 418 -34.30 -10.94 -8.36
C GLY A 418 -35.17 -11.69 -7.33
N ASN A 419 -34.56 -12.03 -6.18
CA ASN A 419 -35.21 -12.76 -5.09
C ASN A 419 -35.45 -11.85 -3.88
N PRO A 420 -36.65 -11.28 -3.69
CA PRO A 420 -36.95 -10.41 -2.56
C PRO A 420 -36.90 -11.14 -1.20
N ASP A 421 -37.06 -12.46 -1.21
CA ASP A 421 -37.11 -13.29 -0.02
C ASP A 421 -35.73 -13.88 0.34
N LEU A 422 -34.65 -13.51 -0.39
CA LEU A 422 -33.30 -13.94 -0.08
C LEU A 422 -32.98 -13.61 1.38
N PRO A 423 -32.55 -14.59 2.19
CA PRO A 423 -32.17 -14.33 3.57
C PRO A 423 -31.07 -13.28 3.68
N ALA A 424 -31.21 -12.37 4.64
CA ALA A 424 -30.14 -11.43 4.95
C ALA A 424 -28.90 -12.18 5.47
N PRO A 425 -27.69 -11.67 5.22
CA PRO A 425 -26.50 -12.18 5.90
C PRO A 425 -26.68 -12.10 7.42
N ARG A 426 -26.17 -13.09 8.15
CA ARG A 426 -26.27 -13.12 9.62
C ARG A 426 -25.29 -12.17 10.30
N SER A 427 -24.17 -11.87 9.65
CA SER A 427 -23.17 -10.95 10.14
C SER A 427 -22.45 -10.23 9.01
N VAL A 428 -21.86 -9.08 9.33
CA VAL A 428 -20.98 -8.33 8.45
C VAL A 428 -19.67 -8.04 9.20
N LEU A 429 -18.54 -8.24 8.49
CA LEU A 429 -17.22 -7.78 8.91
C LEU A 429 -16.66 -6.92 7.78
N ARG A 430 -15.98 -5.84 8.09
CA ARG A 430 -15.46 -4.93 7.06
C ARG A 430 -14.12 -4.32 7.46
N SER A 431 -13.28 -4.07 6.47
CA SER A 431 -12.07 -3.28 6.68
C SER A 431 -12.40 -1.78 6.74
N ARG A 432 -11.52 -1.02 7.38
CA ARG A 432 -11.64 0.45 7.56
C ARG A 432 -10.27 1.08 7.42
N TRP A 433 -9.70 1.01 6.20
CA TRP A 433 -8.33 1.45 5.96
C TRP A 433 -8.18 2.97 5.94
N HIS A 434 -9.21 3.71 5.52
CA HIS A 434 -9.19 5.17 5.50
C HIS A 434 -9.13 5.78 6.91
N SER A 435 -10.00 5.31 7.80
CA SER A 435 -10.06 5.79 9.18
C SER A 435 -8.94 5.23 10.08
N ALA A 436 -8.21 4.20 9.62
CA ALA A 436 -7.09 3.63 10.36
C ALA A 436 -5.95 4.66 10.52
N PRO A 437 -5.59 5.07 11.75
CA PRO A 437 -4.77 6.26 12.01
C PRO A 437 -3.33 6.15 11.48
N TYR A 438 -2.82 4.94 11.30
CA TYR A 438 -1.46 4.70 10.85
C TYR A 438 -1.35 4.27 9.38
N THR A 439 -2.48 4.24 8.65
CA THR A 439 -2.51 3.89 7.21
C THR A 439 -3.13 4.99 6.35
N ARG A 440 -4.29 5.52 6.73
CA ARG A 440 -5.03 6.58 6.02
C ARG A 440 -5.34 6.23 4.58
N GLY A 441 -5.72 4.97 4.35
CA GLY A 441 -6.04 4.40 3.05
C GLY A 441 -5.37 3.05 2.81
N SER A 442 -5.42 2.55 1.60
CA SER A 442 -5.01 1.19 1.26
C SER A 442 -3.69 1.12 0.53
N TYR A 443 -3.51 1.82 -0.59
CA TYR A 443 -2.28 1.80 -1.38
C TYR A 443 -2.18 2.96 -2.37
N SER A 444 -0.97 3.11 -2.96
CA SER A 444 -0.61 4.23 -3.81
C SER A 444 -0.95 3.98 -5.30
N TYR A 445 -1.05 5.06 -6.06
CA TYR A 445 -1.08 5.07 -7.51
C TYR A 445 -0.38 6.33 -8.04
N VAL A 446 -0.01 6.33 -9.31
CA VAL A 446 0.58 7.53 -9.92
C VAL A 446 -0.55 8.40 -10.47
N ALA A 447 -0.78 9.52 -9.80
CA ALA A 447 -1.88 10.44 -10.11
C ALA A 447 -1.59 11.29 -11.35
N VAL A 448 -2.65 11.87 -11.91
CA VAL A 448 -2.52 12.92 -12.95
C VAL A 448 -1.65 14.05 -12.39
N GLY A 449 -0.67 14.48 -13.18
CA GLY A 449 0.31 15.49 -12.77
C GLY A 449 1.48 14.98 -11.93
N SER A 450 1.51 13.68 -11.61
CA SER A 450 2.63 12.97 -10.99
C SER A 450 3.31 12.05 -12.02
N SER A 451 4.44 11.48 -11.64
CA SER A 451 5.18 10.52 -12.47
C SER A 451 5.96 9.53 -11.58
N GLY A 452 6.58 8.53 -12.21
CA GLY A 452 7.51 7.64 -11.52
C GLY A 452 8.68 8.35 -10.86
N ASP A 453 9.03 9.56 -11.30
CA ASP A 453 10.07 10.37 -10.68
C ASP A 453 9.68 10.84 -9.26
N ASP A 454 8.40 11.05 -8.98
CA ASP A 454 7.93 11.34 -7.62
C ASP A 454 8.12 10.13 -6.69
N ILE A 455 7.95 8.90 -7.21
CA ILE A 455 8.27 7.67 -6.47
C ILE A 455 9.77 7.61 -6.16
N ASP A 456 10.62 7.87 -7.15
CA ASP A 456 12.07 7.89 -6.97
C ASP A 456 12.51 8.97 -5.98
N VAL A 457 11.91 10.16 -6.02
CA VAL A 457 12.15 11.24 -5.06
C VAL A 457 11.72 10.84 -3.64
N LEU A 458 10.55 10.18 -3.51
CA LEU A 458 10.10 9.67 -2.22
C LEU A 458 11.06 8.60 -1.68
N ALA A 459 11.63 7.77 -2.53
CA ALA A 459 12.59 6.72 -2.17
C ALA A 459 13.99 7.23 -1.83
N GLN A 460 14.37 8.44 -2.28
CA GLN A 460 15.71 8.97 -2.06
C GLN A 460 16.02 9.13 -0.57
N PRO A 461 17.17 8.63 -0.10
CA PRO A 461 17.61 8.86 1.29
C PRO A 461 18.01 10.30 1.52
N LEU A 462 17.98 10.73 2.76
CA LEU A 462 18.42 12.06 3.20
C LEU A 462 19.71 11.96 4.01
N HIS A 463 20.62 12.89 3.74
CA HIS A 463 21.94 13.02 4.33
C HIS A 463 22.01 14.24 5.24
N THR A 464 23.07 14.33 6.04
CA THR A 464 23.39 15.57 6.78
C THR A 464 23.51 16.75 5.79
N ALA A 465 22.87 17.88 6.10
CA ALA A 465 23.08 19.07 5.30
C ALA A 465 24.54 19.53 5.41
N VAL A 466 25.18 19.81 4.28
CA VAL A 466 26.46 20.54 4.32
C VAL A 466 26.13 21.95 4.81
N GLY A 467 26.67 22.33 5.97
CA GLY A 467 26.63 23.72 6.39
C GLY A 467 27.26 24.57 5.29
N THR A 468 26.45 25.30 4.55
CA THR A 468 26.93 26.44 3.78
C THR A 468 27.42 27.44 4.82
N ALA A 469 28.74 27.43 5.09
CA ALA A 469 29.36 28.52 5.82
C ALA A 469 29.02 29.80 5.03
N GLN A 470 28.14 30.62 5.58
CA GLN A 470 27.95 31.98 5.13
C GLN A 470 29.25 32.76 5.47
N GLY A 471 30.25 32.62 4.61
CA GLY A 471 31.40 33.47 4.56
C GLY A 471 30.97 34.75 3.87
N GLY A 472 30.49 35.74 4.63
CA GLY A 472 30.43 37.13 4.18
C GLY A 472 31.85 37.63 3.94
N GLY A 473 32.37 37.41 2.75
CA GLY A 473 33.58 38.00 2.25
C GLY A 473 33.26 38.79 0.99
N THR A 474 33.21 40.10 1.08
CA THR A 474 33.20 40.99 -0.08
C THR A 474 34.45 40.78 -0.90
N ALA A 475 34.31 40.13 -2.06
CA ALA A 475 35.42 39.96 -3.01
C ALA A 475 35.58 41.23 -3.85
N ASP A 476 36.77 41.77 -3.82
CA ASP A 476 37.29 42.86 -4.66
C ASP A 476 37.49 42.35 -6.11
N PRO A 477 36.95 43.00 -7.16
CA PRO A 477 36.91 42.47 -8.52
C PRO A 477 38.14 42.78 -9.39
N LEU A 478 39.33 42.89 -8.86
CA LEU A 478 40.55 43.17 -9.67
C LEU A 478 41.75 42.33 -9.30
N ARG A 479 41.78 41.04 -9.66
CA ARG A 479 43.00 40.28 -9.99
C ARG A 479 42.66 39.06 -10.82
N GLY A 480 43.03 39.12 -12.09
CA GLY A 480 42.94 37.98 -13.02
C GLY A 480 44.00 36.92 -12.71
N SER A 481 43.56 35.72 -12.51
CA SER A 481 44.35 34.48 -12.61
C SER A 481 43.59 33.48 -13.45
N PRO A 482 44.27 32.62 -14.27
CA PRO A 482 43.58 31.71 -15.21
C PRO A 482 42.80 30.63 -14.46
N PRO A 483 41.70 30.09 -15.08
CA PRO A 483 40.89 29.10 -14.43
C PRO A 483 41.68 27.77 -14.27
N GLN A 484 41.98 27.42 -13.04
CA GLN A 484 42.39 26.07 -12.70
C GLN A 484 41.19 25.14 -12.79
N ALA A 485 41.35 24.02 -13.51
CA ALA A 485 40.38 22.95 -13.55
C ALA A 485 39.94 22.55 -12.13
N PRO A 486 38.64 22.30 -11.89
CA PRO A 486 38.21 21.89 -10.55
C PRO A 486 38.82 20.54 -10.22
N ALA A 487 39.69 20.51 -9.22
CA ALA A 487 40.19 19.28 -8.63
C ALA A 487 38.98 18.49 -8.12
N LEU A 488 38.81 17.27 -8.61
CA LEU A 488 37.90 16.27 -8.07
C LEU A 488 38.33 15.92 -6.64
N ILE A 489 37.86 16.72 -5.67
CA ILE A 489 37.89 16.35 -4.26
C ILE A 489 36.93 15.17 -4.14
N PRO A 490 37.37 13.98 -3.65
CA PRO A 490 36.44 12.90 -3.35
C PRO A 490 35.41 13.46 -2.36
N ARG A 491 34.14 13.51 -2.77
CA ARG A 491 33.05 13.85 -1.85
C ARG A 491 33.10 12.81 -0.74
N LEU A 492 33.54 13.18 0.45
CA LEU A 492 33.30 12.43 1.67
C LEU A 492 31.80 12.12 1.69
N SER A 493 31.44 10.86 1.60
CA SER A 493 30.05 10.43 1.61
C SER A 493 29.42 10.90 2.92
N GLN A 494 28.50 11.84 2.81
CA GLN A 494 27.80 12.35 3.98
C GLN A 494 27.00 11.21 4.62
N PRO A 495 26.98 11.09 5.97
CA PRO A 495 26.27 10.02 6.63
C PRO A 495 24.77 10.08 6.33
N LEU A 496 24.21 8.94 5.92
CA LEU A 496 22.80 8.74 5.71
C LEU A 496 22.06 8.87 7.05
N GLN A 497 20.99 9.63 7.12
CA GLN A 497 20.20 9.76 8.34
C GLN A 497 18.81 9.14 8.18
N LEU A 498 18.07 9.54 7.15
CA LEU A 498 16.73 9.02 6.86
C LEU A 498 16.74 8.24 5.54
N LEU A 499 16.22 7.04 5.57
CA LEU A 499 16.00 6.17 4.43
C LEU A 499 14.50 5.89 4.31
N PHE A 500 13.99 5.71 3.10
CA PHE A 500 12.56 5.58 2.85
C PHE A 500 12.25 4.28 2.12
N ALA A 501 11.36 3.46 2.70
CA ALA A 501 10.87 2.22 2.13
C ALA A 501 9.34 2.15 2.27
N GLY A 502 8.72 1.14 1.70
CA GLY A 502 7.28 0.95 1.60
C GLY A 502 6.87 0.82 0.15
N GLU A 503 5.65 0.32 -0.10
CA GLU A 503 5.16 0.06 -1.47
C GLU A 503 5.18 1.31 -2.36
N ALA A 504 4.94 2.50 -1.79
CA ALA A 504 4.92 3.76 -2.53
C ALA A 504 6.32 4.26 -2.96
N THR A 505 7.39 3.55 -2.57
CA THR A 505 8.78 3.88 -2.91
C THR A 505 9.39 2.94 -3.97
N HIS A 506 8.58 2.09 -4.60
CA HIS A 506 9.04 1.17 -5.65
C HIS A 506 8.41 1.50 -6.99
N ARG A 507 9.18 2.04 -7.93
CA ARG A 507 8.70 2.63 -9.19
C ARG A 507 7.84 1.68 -10.04
N THR A 508 8.22 0.40 -10.14
CA THR A 508 7.55 -0.57 -11.02
C THR A 508 6.61 -1.52 -10.30
N PHE A 509 6.72 -1.63 -8.96
CA PHE A 509 5.92 -2.52 -8.12
C PHE A 509 5.22 -1.77 -6.97
N TYR A 510 4.89 -0.48 -7.17
CA TYR A 510 4.08 0.25 -6.18
C TYR A 510 2.76 -0.47 -5.91
N SER A 511 2.13 -0.21 -4.79
CA SER A 511 0.87 -0.83 -4.34
C SER A 511 0.94 -2.32 -4.02
N THR A 512 2.11 -2.94 -4.11
CA THR A 512 2.26 -4.40 -3.94
C THR A 512 3.05 -4.77 -2.69
N THR A 513 2.78 -5.97 -2.19
CA THR A 513 3.52 -6.58 -1.08
C THR A 513 4.98 -6.88 -1.46
N HIS A 514 5.23 -7.31 -2.68
CA HIS A 514 6.59 -7.56 -3.17
C HIS A 514 7.37 -6.26 -3.40
N GLY A 515 6.73 -5.18 -3.85
CA GLY A 515 7.35 -3.86 -3.92
C GLY A 515 7.72 -3.32 -2.54
N ALA A 516 6.83 -3.50 -1.54
CA ALA A 516 7.12 -3.16 -0.16
C ALA A 516 8.36 -3.92 0.37
N LEU A 517 8.40 -5.24 0.17
CA LEU A 517 9.52 -6.09 0.62
C LEU A 517 10.84 -5.68 -0.06
N LEU A 518 10.83 -5.51 -1.39
CA LEU A 518 12.00 -5.09 -2.17
C LEU A 518 12.53 -3.73 -1.73
N SER A 519 11.64 -2.78 -1.42
CA SER A 519 12.04 -1.47 -0.94
C SER A 519 12.75 -1.54 0.42
N GLY A 520 12.28 -2.40 1.32
CA GLY A 520 12.95 -2.67 2.60
C GLY A 520 14.33 -3.29 2.40
N TRP A 521 14.45 -4.27 1.52
CA TRP A 521 15.74 -4.88 1.17
C TRP A 521 16.70 -3.88 0.53
N ARG A 522 16.22 -2.98 -0.32
CA ARG A 522 17.02 -1.92 -0.94
C ARG A 522 17.68 -1.03 0.11
N GLU A 523 16.93 -0.56 1.10
CA GLU A 523 17.48 0.33 2.11
C GLU A 523 18.40 -0.42 3.10
N ALA A 524 18.09 -1.67 3.42
CA ALA A 524 18.99 -2.52 4.20
C ALA A 524 20.32 -2.76 3.49
N GLU A 525 20.29 -3.07 2.19
CA GLU A 525 21.50 -3.27 1.39
C GLU A 525 22.34 -1.99 1.30
N ARG A 526 21.69 -0.83 1.17
CA ARG A 526 22.37 0.49 1.21
C ARG A 526 23.14 0.70 2.52
N LEU A 527 22.57 0.32 3.66
CA LEU A 527 23.24 0.38 4.96
C LEU A 527 24.33 -0.68 5.10
N ASN A 528 24.11 -1.91 4.62
CA ASN A 528 25.12 -2.96 4.65
C ASN A 528 26.38 -2.55 3.88
N GLN A 529 26.23 -1.95 2.71
CA GLN A 529 27.34 -1.41 1.92
C GLN A 529 28.06 -0.29 2.66
N LEU A 530 27.33 0.57 3.36
CA LEU A 530 27.91 1.64 4.19
C LEU A 530 28.73 1.06 5.37
N PHE A 531 28.22 0.01 6.02
CA PHE A 531 28.88 -0.61 7.18
C PHE A 531 30.10 -1.44 6.79
N GLN A 532 30.18 -1.95 5.57
CA GLN A 532 31.31 -2.72 5.04
C GLN A 532 32.41 -1.83 4.43
N ALA A 533 32.11 -0.56 4.16
CA ALA A 533 33.10 0.35 3.59
C ALA A 533 34.25 0.57 4.60
N PRO A 534 35.54 0.44 4.19
CA PRO A 534 36.67 0.71 5.07
C PRO A 534 36.63 2.17 5.57
N VAL A 535 36.75 2.35 6.88
CA VAL A 535 36.83 3.69 7.48
C VAL A 535 38.04 4.41 6.85
N PRO A 536 37.89 5.59 6.23
CA PRO A 536 39.04 6.33 5.73
C PRO A 536 40.02 6.59 6.88
N ALA A 537 41.28 6.26 6.68
CA ALA A 537 42.29 6.54 7.67
C ALA A 537 42.27 8.03 8.02
N PRO A 538 42.41 8.42 9.32
CA PRO A 538 42.52 9.81 9.70
C PRO A 538 43.67 10.44 8.95
N GLN A 539 43.43 11.50 8.22
CA GLN A 539 44.50 12.29 7.59
C GLN A 539 45.32 12.91 8.71
N SER A 540 46.56 12.44 8.81
CA SER A 540 47.60 12.95 9.74
C SER A 540 48.00 14.38 9.42
#